data_b24025d1daa38b6476d17c724c12d7c3
#
_entry.id   b24025d1daa38b6476d17c724c12d7c3
#
_cell.length_a   1.000
_cell.length_b   1.000
_cell.length_c   1.000
_cell.angle_alpha   90.00
_cell.angle_beta   90.00
_cell.angle_gamma   90.00
#
_symmetry.space_group_name_H-M   'P 1'
#
loop_
_entity.id
_entity.type
_entity.pdbx_description
1 polymer ?
#
loop_
_entity_poly.entity_id
_entity_poly.type
_entity_poly.pdbx_seq_one_letter_code
_entity_poly.pdbx_strand_id
1 'polypeptide(L)'
;LTPTLSQRERGQEKRTPCSDLSSYQKYSSLDKPAPPTILLAPMEGLLDFVLRDILTRVGGVDRCVSEFIRVSDTLLPERVFTRVVPELLNGGRTFAGVPVRPQLLGSDAVCLAENAARVAGISPFGVDLNFGCPAKVVNRHGGGAALLQEPELLATIVPAVRRAVPAHIPVSAKMRLGFSDASLALECAHAIASSGADELVVHARTKADGYRPPAYWERVADIGAAVSIPVVANGEVWTVDDALRCRAVSGSHMLMLGRGMVTDPGLALAIRATDAGAAPHAQGQGSVAWRTLLPLVGDFWQLVHSRLEPRAQAGRLKQWLNFLRRRYPEAEAAYMALRTVNDPKVVAAWVAANVPER
;
A
#
# COMPACT_ATOMS: atom_id res chain seq x y z
N LEU A 1 -17.54 -15.20 78.51
CA LEU A 1 -18.89 -15.75 78.71
C LEU A 1 -19.43 -16.23 77.35
N THR A 2 -19.26 -17.53 77.11
CA THR A 2 -20.06 -18.38 76.23
C THR A 2 -21.42 -18.64 76.89
N PRO A 3 -22.48 -19.00 76.14
CA PRO A 3 -22.75 -20.32 75.64
C PRO A 3 -23.56 -20.31 74.31
N THR A 4 -23.85 -21.31 73.62
CA THR A 4 -24.00 -22.75 73.57
C THR A 4 -24.81 -23.11 72.33
N LEU A 5 -24.41 -24.14 71.65
CA LEU A 5 -25.06 -25.04 70.74
C LEU A 5 -26.57 -25.12 70.62
N SER A 6 -27.12 -25.28 69.37
CA SER A 6 -28.21 -26.22 69.10
C SER A 6 -28.16 -26.73 67.67
N GLN A 7 -28.45 -28.02 67.58
CA GLN A 7 -28.32 -29.00 66.53
C GLN A 7 -29.48 -29.03 65.50
N ARG A 8 -29.15 -29.59 64.35
CA ARG A 8 -29.93 -30.44 63.44
C ARG A 8 -30.97 -29.76 62.53
N GLU A 9 -30.70 -29.92 61.21
CA GLU A 9 -31.53 -30.85 60.43
C GLU A 9 -30.88 -31.21 59.10
N ARG A 10 -30.89 -32.52 58.74
CA ARG A 10 -30.43 -33.10 57.47
C ARG A 10 -31.52 -32.92 56.42
N GLY A 11 -31.21 -32.30 55.29
CA GLY A 11 -32.05 -32.30 54.11
C GLY A 11 -31.31 -32.88 52.93
N GLN A 12 -31.90 -33.90 52.33
CA GLN A 12 -31.39 -34.76 51.24
C GLN A 12 -31.00 -33.99 50.00
N GLU A 13 -29.78 -34.22 49.48
CA GLU A 13 -29.37 -33.88 48.12
C GLU A 13 -30.18 -34.71 47.09
N LYS A 14 -31.02 -34.07 46.33
CA LYS A 14 -31.56 -34.60 45.08
C LYS A 14 -30.54 -34.30 43.97
N ARG A 15 -29.89 -35.36 43.50
CA ARG A 15 -29.11 -35.32 42.23
C ARG A 15 -30.06 -35.11 41.07
N THR A 16 -29.91 -34.00 40.37
CA THR A 16 -30.49 -33.76 39.03
C THR A 16 -29.45 -34.10 37.97
N PRO A 17 -29.78 -34.75 36.84
CA PRO A 17 -28.82 -35.18 35.85
C PRO A 17 -28.37 -33.98 35.03
N CYS A 18 -27.04 -33.89 34.80
CA CYS A 18 -26.39 -32.96 33.92
C CYS A 18 -26.74 -33.33 32.47
N SER A 19 -27.57 -32.53 31.82
CA SER A 19 -27.82 -32.57 30.38
C SER A 19 -27.88 -31.14 29.85
N ASP A 20 -26.68 -30.60 29.58
CA ASP A 20 -26.60 -29.44 28.69
C ASP A 20 -25.18 -29.44 28.02
N LEU A 21 -25.06 -30.27 26.96
CA LEU A 21 -23.92 -30.27 26.05
C LEU A 21 -24.08 -29.23 24.96
N SER A 22 -25.02 -28.26 25.10
CA SER A 22 -25.25 -27.22 24.07
C SER A 22 -24.41 -25.94 24.24
N SER A 23 -23.69 -25.80 25.34
CA SER A 23 -22.87 -24.61 25.63
C SER A 23 -21.43 -24.68 25.09
N TYR A 24 -20.98 -25.82 24.57
CA TYR A 24 -19.61 -25.98 24.01
C TYR A 24 -19.49 -25.68 22.51
N GLN A 25 -20.59 -25.36 21.82
CA GLN A 25 -20.54 -25.04 20.39
C GLN A 25 -20.47 -23.55 20.05
N LYS A 26 -20.34 -22.66 21.04
CA LYS A 26 -20.23 -21.20 20.82
C LYS A 26 -18.81 -20.66 20.78
N TYR A 27 -17.77 -21.48 20.91
CA TYR A 27 -16.35 -21.06 20.93
C TYR A 27 -15.52 -21.54 19.75
N SER A 28 -16.11 -22.03 18.67
CA SER A 28 -15.40 -22.48 17.48
C SER A 28 -15.40 -21.47 16.31
N SER A 29 -15.82 -20.21 16.54
CA SER A 29 -15.69 -19.12 15.56
C SER A 29 -14.61 -18.10 15.93
N LEU A 30 -13.76 -18.44 16.90
CA LEU A 30 -12.62 -17.63 17.32
C LEU A 30 -11.45 -17.90 16.38
N ASP A 31 -11.05 -16.84 15.67
CA ASP A 31 -9.73 -16.59 15.09
C ASP A 31 -9.33 -17.39 13.84
N LYS A 32 -10.06 -17.22 12.74
CA LYS A 32 -9.32 -17.13 11.48
C LYS A 32 -8.51 -15.84 11.55
N PRO A 33 -7.15 -15.90 11.48
CA PRO A 33 -6.35 -14.69 11.43
C PRO A 33 -6.88 -13.78 10.33
N ALA A 34 -6.96 -12.48 10.60
CA ALA A 34 -7.41 -11.52 9.59
C ALA A 34 -6.63 -11.76 8.29
N PRO A 35 -7.29 -11.74 7.12
CA PRO A 35 -6.61 -12.03 5.87
C PRO A 35 -5.42 -11.08 5.69
N PRO A 36 -4.29 -11.59 5.17
CA PRO A 36 -3.07 -10.80 5.02
C PRO A 36 -3.35 -9.52 4.22
N THR A 37 -2.90 -8.37 4.72
CA THR A 37 -3.16 -7.06 4.10
C THR A 37 -2.28 -6.86 2.86
N ILE A 38 -2.86 -6.42 1.75
CA ILE A 38 -2.17 -6.09 0.51
C ILE A 38 -2.36 -4.60 0.20
N LEU A 39 -1.27 -3.87 0.14
CA LEU A 39 -1.22 -2.45 -0.16
C LEU A 39 -0.72 -2.20 -1.57
N LEU A 40 -1.19 -1.12 -2.19
CA LEU A 40 -0.67 -0.62 -3.46
C LEU A 40 0.32 0.52 -3.19
N ALA A 41 1.54 0.39 -3.74
CA ALA A 41 2.66 1.29 -3.46
C ALA A 41 2.54 2.65 -4.18
N PRO A 42 3.03 3.73 -3.58
CA PRO A 42 3.25 5.00 -4.27
C PRO A 42 4.38 4.85 -5.30
N MET A 43 4.14 5.28 -6.55
CA MET A 43 5.15 5.28 -7.62
C MET A 43 5.00 6.52 -8.48
N GLU A 44 5.80 7.53 -8.19
CA GLU A 44 5.79 8.83 -8.87
C GLU A 44 5.91 8.69 -10.39
N GLY A 45 4.99 9.34 -11.13
CA GLY A 45 4.94 9.33 -12.59
C GLY A 45 4.48 8.01 -13.21
N LEU A 46 4.12 7.00 -12.40
CA LEU A 46 3.64 5.72 -12.89
C LEU A 46 2.25 5.36 -12.32
N LEU A 47 2.10 5.43 -11.00
CA LEU A 47 0.87 5.03 -10.33
C LEU A 47 0.13 6.24 -9.79
N ASP A 48 -0.31 7.10 -10.71
CA ASP A 48 -1.18 8.22 -10.44
C ASP A 48 -2.61 7.75 -10.08
N PHE A 49 -3.48 8.70 -9.76
CA PHE A 49 -4.87 8.40 -9.41
C PHE A 49 -5.63 7.65 -10.52
N VAL A 50 -5.27 7.87 -11.80
CA VAL A 50 -5.91 7.18 -12.93
C VAL A 50 -5.58 5.69 -12.90
N LEU A 51 -4.29 5.34 -12.84
CA LEU A 51 -3.89 3.94 -12.82
C LEU A 51 -4.26 3.27 -11.49
N ARG A 52 -4.21 4.00 -10.37
CA ARG A 52 -4.65 3.52 -9.06
C ARG A 52 -6.12 3.14 -9.06
N ASP A 53 -6.99 3.96 -9.65
CA ASP A 53 -8.40 3.66 -9.80
C ASP A 53 -8.60 2.36 -10.61
N ILE A 54 -7.96 2.24 -11.76
CA ILE A 54 -8.08 1.07 -12.64
C ILE A 54 -7.59 -0.22 -11.94
N LEU A 55 -6.42 -0.20 -11.31
CA LEU A 55 -5.89 -1.38 -10.64
C LEU A 55 -6.77 -1.84 -9.47
N THR A 56 -7.38 -0.90 -8.76
CA THR A 56 -8.31 -1.25 -7.66
C THR A 56 -9.64 -1.81 -8.15
N ARG A 57 -10.08 -1.48 -9.37
CA ARG A 57 -11.26 -2.11 -10.00
C ARG A 57 -11.02 -3.59 -10.34
N VAL A 58 -9.78 -4.01 -10.58
CA VAL A 58 -9.45 -5.43 -10.73
C VAL A 58 -9.67 -6.17 -9.41
N GLY A 59 -9.26 -5.58 -8.29
CA GLY A 59 -9.54 -6.08 -6.95
C GLY A 59 -8.31 -6.63 -6.20
N GLY A 60 -8.55 -7.12 -4.99
CA GLY A 60 -7.54 -7.77 -4.13
C GLY A 60 -6.70 -6.80 -3.29
N VAL A 61 -6.76 -5.50 -3.53
CA VAL A 61 -6.05 -4.46 -2.77
C VAL A 61 -6.91 -3.94 -1.62
N ASP A 62 -6.35 -3.82 -0.42
CA ASP A 62 -7.06 -3.30 0.76
C ASP A 62 -6.91 -1.80 0.93
N ARG A 63 -5.75 -1.24 0.55
CA ARG A 63 -5.44 0.17 0.69
C ARG A 63 -4.37 0.59 -0.32
N CYS A 64 -4.49 1.83 -0.78
CA CYS A 64 -3.47 2.48 -1.60
C CYS A 64 -2.74 3.56 -0.80
N VAL A 65 -1.48 3.81 -1.17
CA VAL A 65 -0.75 5.03 -0.81
C VAL A 65 -0.56 5.83 -2.09
N SER A 66 -0.84 7.14 -2.04
CA SER A 66 -0.75 8.01 -3.22
C SER A 66 0.70 8.31 -3.59
N GLU A 67 0.91 8.83 -4.81
CA GLU A 67 2.13 9.56 -5.12
C GLU A 67 2.34 10.65 -4.07
N PHE A 68 3.62 11.02 -3.83
CA PHE A 68 3.89 11.98 -2.76
C PHE A 68 3.48 13.41 -3.15
N ILE A 69 3.01 14.14 -2.16
CA ILE A 69 2.78 15.58 -2.21
C ILE A 69 3.98 16.25 -1.59
N ARG A 70 4.69 17.07 -2.37
CA ARG A 70 5.88 17.74 -1.89
C ARG A 70 5.51 18.93 -1.00
N VAL A 71 6.04 18.90 0.22
CA VAL A 71 5.96 19.97 1.22
C VAL A 71 7.35 20.56 1.38
N SER A 72 7.53 21.85 1.07
CA SER A 72 8.84 22.53 1.15
C SER A 72 8.87 23.53 2.28
N ASP A 73 8.13 24.62 2.15
CA ASP A 73 8.28 25.83 3.00
C ASP A 73 6.94 26.55 3.28
N THR A 74 5.84 26.00 2.79
CA THR A 74 4.52 26.65 2.90
C THR A 74 3.42 25.64 3.25
N LEU A 75 2.37 26.17 3.90
CA LEU A 75 1.12 25.46 4.10
C LEU A 75 0.33 25.40 2.79
N LEU A 76 0.26 24.22 2.21
CA LEU A 76 -0.36 23.96 0.90
C LEU A 76 -1.88 24.12 0.97
N PRO A 77 -2.53 24.78 -0.01
CA PRO A 77 -3.98 24.82 -0.09
C PRO A 77 -4.56 23.44 -0.49
N GLU A 78 -5.79 23.13 -0.08
CA GLU A 78 -6.46 21.84 -0.31
C GLU A 78 -6.46 21.38 -1.77
N ARG A 79 -6.54 22.32 -2.72
CA ARG A 79 -6.48 22.00 -4.16
C ARG A 79 -5.18 21.28 -4.57
N VAL A 80 -4.07 21.44 -3.81
CA VAL A 80 -2.82 20.75 -4.10
C VAL A 80 -2.94 19.27 -3.70
N PHE A 81 -3.58 18.98 -2.57
CA PHE A 81 -3.84 17.63 -2.11
C PHE A 81 -4.82 16.91 -3.04
N THR A 82 -5.96 17.55 -3.36
CA THR A 82 -7.01 16.96 -4.22
C THR A 82 -6.59 16.83 -5.67
N ARG A 83 -5.60 17.59 -6.14
CA ARG A 83 -5.02 17.40 -7.47
C ARG A 83 -4.22 16.10 -7.59
N VAL A 84 -3.46 15.74 -6.57
CA VAL A 84 -2.65 14.49 -6.54
C VAL A 84 -3.50 13.30 -6.08
N VAL A 85 -4.44 13.56 -5.18
CA VAL A 85 -5.32 12.56 -4.56
C VAL A 85 -6.78 13.00 -4.70
N PRO A 86 -7.36 12.96 -5.91
CA PRO A 86 -8.76 13.39 -6.12
C PRO A 86 -9.75 12.50 -5.36
N GLU A 87 -9.35 11.32 -4.92
CA GLU A 87 -10.14 10.44 -4.06
C GLU A 87 -10.55 11.12 -2.73
N LEU A 88 -9.82 12.13 -2.28
CA LEU A 88 -10.19 12.94 -1.11
C LEU A 88 -11.54 13.64 -1.29
N LEU A 89 -11.94 13.94 -2.54
CA LEU A 89 -13.26 14.47 -2.88
C LEU A 89 -14.37 13.39 -2.85
N ASN A 90 -13.97 12.11 -2.76
CA ASN A 90 -14.86 10.96 -2.71
C ASN A 90 -14.67 10.18 -1.38
N GLY A 91 -14.57 10.88 -0.26
CA GLY A 91 -14.39 10.25 1.06
C GLY A 91 -13.09 9.47 1.21
N GLY A 92 -12.04 9.80 0.44
CA GLY A 92 -10.73 9.15 0.50
C GLY A 92 -10.68 7.76 -0.15
N ARG A 93 -11.60 7.46 -1.09
CA ARG A 93 -11.70 6.12 -1.71
C ARG A 93 -11.62 6.20 -3.23
N THR A 94 -11.02 5.18 -3.86
CA THR A 94 -11.11 4.95 -5.29
C THR A 94 -12.56 4.63 -5.68
N PHE A 95 -12.86 4.60 -6.98
CA PHE A 95 -14.20 4.22 -7.49
C PHE A 95 -14.62 2.82 -7.06
N ALA A 96 -13.63 1.91 -6.88
CA ALA A 96 -13.86 0.56 -6.38
C ALA A 96 -14.04 0.50 -4.84
N GLY A 97 -14.05 1.64 -4.14
CA GLY A 97 -14.22 1.73 -2.70
C GLY A 97 -12.95 1.49 -1.88
N VAL A 98 -11.78 1.32 -2.52
CA VAL A 98 -10.52 1.06 -1.82
C VAL A 98 -10.00 2.35 -1.18
N PRO A 99 -9.67 2.35 0.14
CA PRO A 99 -9.09 3.48 0.84
C PRO A 99 -7.78 3.96 0.22
N VAL A 100 -7.59 5.28 0.16
CA VAL A 100 -6.35 5.92 -0.29
C VAL A 100 -5.78 6.78 0.83
N ARG A 101 -4.52 6.55 1.18
CA ARG A 101 -3.78 7.35 2.15
C ARG A 101 -2.86 8.32 1.41
N PRO A 102 -3.05 9.65 1.53
CA PRO A 102 -2.15 10.64 0.95
C PRO A 102 -0.75 10.52 1.54
N GLN A 103 0.28 10.60 0.69
CA GLN A 103 1.66 10.59 1.13
C GLN A 103 2.28 11.99 1.05
N LEU A 104 2.91 12.45 2.14
CA LEU A 104 3.65 13.70 2.20
C LEU A 104 5.15 13.45 2.13
N LEU A 105 5.87 14.37 1.48
CA LEU A 105 7.32 14.35 1.38
C LEU A 105 7.90 15.73 1.68
N GLY A 106 8.77 15.82 2.66
CA GLY A 106 9.48 17.03 3.08
C GLY A 106 10.51 16.70 4.14
N SER A 107 11.26 17.71 4.60
CA SER A 107 12.29 17.59 5.64
C SER A 107 12.10 18.59 6.79
N ASP A 108 11.27 19.61 6.64
CA ASP A 108 10.92 20.54 7.71
C ASP A 108 9.80 19.96 8.56
N ALA A 109 10.06 19.75 9.84
CA ALA A 109 9.13 19.11 10.77
C ALA A 109 7.87 19.95 11.04
N VAL A 110 8.00 21.28 11.11
CA VAL A 110 6.88 22.19 11.38
C VAL A 110 5.97 22.25 10.16
N CYS A 111 6.56 22.50 9.00
CA CYS A 111 5.80 22.61 7.75
C CYS A 111 5.12 21.28 7.39
N LEU A 112 5.79 20.12 7.61
CA LEU A 112 5.16 18.80 7.42
C LEU A 112 4.00 18.58 8.40
N ALA A 113 4.15 18.96 9.66
CA ALA A 113 3.11 18.81 10.67
C ALA A 113 1.85 19.63 10.34
N GLU A 114 2.02 20.88 9.91
CA GLU A 114 0.91 21.75 9.49
C GLU A 114 0.18 21.21 8.26
N ASN A 115 0.93 20.73 7.27
CA ASN A 115 0.36 20.12 6.07
C ASN A 115 -0.32 18.76 6.36
N ALA A 116 0.26 17.97 7.27
CA ALA A 116 -0.33 16.71 7.71
C ALA A 116 -1.65 16.93 8.47
N ALA A 117 -1.71 17.95 9.36
CA ALA A 117 -2.94 18.34 10.04
C ALA A 117 -4.03 18.75 9.02
N ARG A 118 -3.66 19.56 8.02
CA ARG A 118 -4.60 20.00 6.98
C ARG A 118 -5.14 18.84 6.16
N VAL A 119 -4.26 17.94 5.66
CA VAL A 119 -4.71 16.81 4.85
C VAL A 119 -5.49 15.78 5.67
N ALA A 120 -5.15 15.60 6.96
CA ALA A 120 -5.89 14.73 7.87
C ALA A 120 -7.35 15.16 8.05
N GLY A 121 -7.65 16.46 7.96
CA GLY A 121 -9.01 16.99 8.03
C GLY A 121 -9.92 16.53 6.86
N ILE A 122 -9.34 16.08 5.75
CA ILE A 122 -10.06 15.59 4.57
C ILE A 122 -9.69 14.13 4.20
N SER A 123 -8.80 13.48 4.96
CA SER A 123 -8.34 12.11 4.73
C SER A 123 -8.69 11.19 5.91
N PRO A 124 -9.81 10.47 5.85
CA PRO A 124 -10.25 9.61 6.96
C PRO A 124 -9.38 8.36 7.14
N PHE A 125 -8.54 8.01 6.15
CA PHE A 125 -7.71 6.79 6.16
C PHE A 125 -6.26 7.03 6.56
N GLY A 126 -5.92 8.24 7.02
CA GLY A 126 -4.60 8.55 7.53
C GLY A 126 -3.75 9.39 6.59
N VAL A 127 -2.51 9.60 7.03
CA VAL A 127 -1.44 10.30 6.32
C VAL A 127 -0.21 9.40 6.31
N ASP A 128 0.52 9.37 5.19
CA ASP A 128 1.77 8.62 5.06
C ASP A 128 2.95 9.57 4.87
N LEU A 129 4.12 9.23 5.43
CA LEU A 129 5.36 10.00 5.31
C LEU A 129 6.36 9.29 4.41
N ASN A 130 6.95 10.02 3.46
CA ASN A 130 7.93 9.45 2.52
C ASN A 130 9.37 9.69 2.98
N PHE A 131 10.03 8.62 3.43
CA PHE A 131 11.46 8.56 3.75
C PHE A 131 12.23 7.64 2.81
N GLY A 132 11.73 7.41 1.59
CA GLY A 132 12.31 6.44 0.68
C GLY A 132 12.46 6.88 -0.78
N CYS A 133 12.02 8.09 -1.16
CA CYS A 133 12.14 8.57 -2.54
C CYS A 133 13.61 8.69 -2.97
N PRO A 134 14.04 7.99 -4.07
CA PRO A 134 15.42 8.00 -4.49
C PRO A 134 15.76 9.15 -5.47
N ALA A 135 14.79 9.99 -5.83
CA ALA A 135 14.94 11.02 -6.86
C ALA A 135 16.02 12.04 -6.48
N LYS A 136 16.95 12.32 -7.40
CA LYS A 136 18.08 13.24 -7.17
C LYS A 136 17.64 14.63 -6.70
N VAL A 137 16.57 15.17 -7.32
CA VAL A 137 16.03 16.49 -6.97
C VAL A 137 15.48 16.51 -5.55
N VAL A 138 14.78 15.44 -5.11
CA VAL A 138 14.26 15.29 -3.75
C VAL A 138 15.41 15.23 -2.74
N ASN A 139 16.37 14.36 -2.99
CA ASN A 139 17.47 14.11 -2.05
C ASN A 139 18.44 15.31 -1.94
N ARG A 140 18.61 16.10 -3.01
CA ARG A 140 19.41 17.35 -2.96
C ARG A 140 18.85 18.37 -1.97
N HIS A 141 17.54 18.33 -1.71
CA HIS A 141 16.85 19.20 -0.76
C HIS A 141 16.60 18.51 0.60
N GLY A 142 17.36 17.48 0.94
CA GLY A 142 17.28 16.78 2.23
C GLY A 142 16.04 15.93 2.44
N GLY A 143 15.17 15.72 1.42
CA GLY A 143 13.95 14.94 1.56
C GLY A 143 14.08 13.49 1.09
N GLY A 144 13.03 12.69 1.32
CA GLY A 144 12.95 11.30 0.89
C GLY A 144 14.05 10.42 1.52
N ALA A 145 14.78 9.66 0.69
CA ALA A 145 15.80 8.74 1.19
C ALA A 145 17.01 9.42 1.85
N ALA A 146 17.25 10.71 1.60
CA ALA A 146 18.33 11.46 2.25
C ALA A 146 18.14 11.52 3.78
N LEU A 147 16.90 11.55 4.27
CA LEU A 147 16.58 11.55 5.69
C LEU A 147 17.04 10.28 6.42
N LEU A 148 17.27 9.18 5.70
CA LEU A 148 17.76 7.93 6.30
C LEU A 148 19.26 7.98 6.69
N GLN A 149 19.92 9.10 6.49
CA GLN A 149 21.28 9.37 6.97
C GLN A 149 21.27 10.06 8.33
N GLU A 150 20.10 10.54 8.80
CA GLU A 150 19.91 11.36 10.00
C GLU A 150 18.72 10.84 10.82
N PRO A 151 18.85 9.71 11.56
CA PRO A 151 17.75 9.16 12.37
C PRO A 151 17.15 10.16 13.38
N GLU A 152 17.95 11.09 13.91
CA GLU A 152 17.54 12.15 14.84
C GLU A 152 16.54 13.12 14.17
N LEU A 153 16.68 13.35 12.85
CA LEU A 153 15.73 14.19 12.13
C LEU A 153 14.41 13.45 11.93
N LEU A 154 14.41 12.13 11.72
CA LEU A 154 13.20 11.32 11.73
C LEU A 154 12.50 11.37 13.10
N ALA A 155 13.28 11.28 14.20
CA ALA A 155 12.79 11.42 15.57
C ALA A 155 12.26 12.84 15.89
N THR A 156 12.51 13.82 15.04
CA THR A 156 11.94 15.17 15.12
C THR A 156 10.68 15.31 14.27
N ILE A 157 10.71 14.81 13.03
CA ILE A 157 9.63 14.94 12.06
C ILE A 157 8.39 14.12 12.46
N VAL A 158 8.57 12.83 12.77
CA VAL A 158 7.44 11.93 13.02
C VAL A 158 6.59 12.37 14.21
N PRO A 159 7.16 12.71 15.40
CA PRO A 159 6.36 13.14 16.53
C PRO A 159 5.73 14.53 16.30
N ALA A 160 6.34 15.41 15.51
CA ALA A 160 5.72 16.69 15.14
C ALA A 160 4.44 16.44 14.34
N VAL A 161 4.51 15.56 13.32
CA VAL A 161 3.35 15.16 12.51
C VAL A 161 2.32 14.42 13.38
N ARG A 162 2.73 13.47 14.23
CA ARG A 162 1.80 12.72 15.08
C ARG A 162 1.01 13.62 16.05
N ARG A 163 1.66 14.63 16.62
CA ARG A 163 0.98 15.60 17.51
C ARG A 163 -0.01 16.50 16.78
N ALA A 164 0.27 16.83 15.51
CA ALA A 164 -0.57 17.71 14.71
C ALA A 164 -1.78 16.98 14.09
N VAL A 165 -1.66 15.69 13.81
CA VAL A 165 -2.73 14.86 13.25
C VAL A 165 -3.63 14.35 14.40
N PRO A 166 -4.97 14.40 14.28
CA PRO A 166 -5.88 13.85 15.29
C PRO A 166 -5.55 12.39 15.64
N ALA A 167 -5.68 12.03 16.93
CA ALA A 167 -5.23 10.72 17.43
C ALA A 167 -5.91 9.52 16.76
N HIS A 168 -7.16 9.68 16.29
CA HIS A 168 -7.90 8.64 15.60
C HIS A 168 -7.55 8.48 14.10
N ILE A 169 -6.76 9.41 13.55
CA ILE A 169 -6.30 9.38 12.16
C ILE A 169 -4.90 8.75 12.11
N PRO A 170 -4.70 7.61 11.41
CA PRO A 170 -3.41 6.94 11.37
C PRO A 170 -2.31 7.78 10.69
N VAL A 171 -1.09 7.67 11.22
CA VAL A 171 0.13 8.20 10.60
C VAL A 171 1.05 7.03 10.30
N SER A 172 1.32 6.75 9.02
CA SER A 172 2.29 5.73 8.61
C SER A 172 3.53 6.36 8.00
N ALA A 173 4.58 5.58 7.89
CA ALA A 173 5.79 5.99 7.20
C ALA A 173 6.26 4.92 6.21
N LYS A 174 6.87 5.35 5.11
CA LYS A 174 7.49 4.47 4.13
C LYS A 174 8.97 4.80 3.98
N MET A 175 9.84 3.83 4.29
CA MET A 175 11.29 3.97 4.18
C MET A 175 11.93 2.96 3.23
N ARG A 176 13.22 3.16 2.92
CA ARG A 176 14.15 2.18 2.40
C ARG A 176 15.05 1.68 3.52
N LEU A 177 15.88 0.66 3.24
CA LEU A 177 16.88 0.15 4.19
C LEU A 177 17.97 1.18 4.53
N GLY A 178 18.11 2.24 3.74
CA GLY A 178 19.07 3.31 3.95
C GLY A 178 19.35 4.08 2.67
N PHE A 179 20.31 4.99 2.74
CA PHE A 179 20.74 5.83 1.61
C PHE A 179 21.83 5.15 0.79
N SER A 180 23.05 5.05 1.33
CA SER A 180 24.20 4.39 0.68
C SER A 180 24.23 2.90 0.99
N ASP A 181 23.96 2.53 2.24
CA ASP A 181 23.95 1.19 2.79
C ASP A 181 22.83 1.06 3.83
N ALA A 182 22.74 -0.08 4.51
CA ALA A 182 21.70 -0.39 5.49
C ALA A 182 22.18 -0.27 6.95
N SER A 183 23.31 0.39 7.21
CA SER A 183 23.91 0.47 8.56
C SER A 183 22.98 1.16 9.58
N LEU A 184 22.23 2.18 9.15
CA LEU A 184 21.29 2.95 9.98
C LEU A 184 19.83 2.46 9.88
N ALA A 185 19.60 1.29 9.27
CA ALA A 185 18.22 0.82 9.02
C ALA A 185 17.41 0.63 10.31
N LEU A 186 18.02 0.07 11.35
CA LEU A 186 17.38 -0.18 12.64
C LEU A 186 17.15 1.12 13.41
N GLU A 187 18.13 2.01 13.43
CA GLU A 187 18.02 3.33 14.08
C GLU A 187 16.91 4.16 13.44
N CYS A 188 16.82 4.19 12.10
CA CYS A 188 15.74 4.87 11.40
C CYS A 188 14.37 4.25 11.73
N ALA A 189 14.27 2.92 11.73
CA ALA A 189 13.04 2.23 12.07
C ALA A 189 12.60 2.49 13.52
N HIS A 190 13.54 2.47 14.47
CA HIS A 190 13.28 2.83 15.87
C HIS A 190 12.84 4.28 16.01
N ALA A 191 13.53 5.22 15.35
CA ALA A 191 13.17 6.64 15.37
C ALA A 191 11.73 6.86 14.89
N ILE A 192 11.31 6.16 13.83
CA ILE A 192 9.94 6.23 13.29
C ILE A 192 8.93 5.60 14.27
N ALA A 193 9.19 4.38 14.72
CA ALA A 193 8.24 3.61 15.53
C ALA A 193 8.03 4.22 16.92
N SER A 194 9.11 4.60 17.62
CA SER A 194 9.05 5.21 18.96
C SER A 194 8.44 6.61 18.96
N SER A 195 8.37 7.24 17.79
CA SER A 195 7.83 8.60 17.62
C SER A 195 6.33 8.64 17.32
N GLY A 196 5.65 7.50 17.37
CA GLY A 196 4.19 7.41 17.27
C GLY A 196 3.64 7.20 15.86
N ALA A 197 4.45 6.64 14.94
CA ALA A 197 3.92 6.08 13.72
C ALA A 197 3.09 4.81 14.01
N ASP A 198 1.96 4.65 13.31
CA ASP A 198 1.06 3.51 13.49
C ASP A 198 1.47 2.28 12.63
N GLU A 199 2.27 2.50 11.59
CA GLU A 199 2.69 1.47 10.63
C GLU A 199 3.95 1.92 9.88
N LEU A 200 4.84 0.98 9.59
CA LEU A 200 6.06 1.21 8.83
C LEU A 200 6.11 0.33 7.58
N VAL A 201 6.21 0.92 6.40
CA VAL A 201 6.46 0.20 5.15
C VAL A 201 7.95 0.25 4.83
N VAL A 202 8.58 -0.90 4.65
CA VAL A 202 10.02 -1.01 4.34
C VAL A 202 10.23 -1.53 2.93
N HIS A 203 10.77 -0.68 2.04
CA HIS A 203 11.30 -1.15 0.77
C HIS A 203 12.65 -1.83 1.02
N ALA A 204 12.71 -3.12 0.77
CA ALA A 204 13.84 -4.01 1.07
C ALA A 204 15.09 -3.75 0.19
N ARG A 205 15.45 -2.48 0.00
CA ARG A 205 16.63 -1.97 -0.72
C ARG A 205 17.06 -0.63 -0.17
N THR A 206 18.35 -0.32 -0.30
CA THR A 206 18.86 1.03 -0.09
C THR A 206 18.50 1.93 -1.29
N LYS A 207 18.75 3.24 -1.16
CA LYS A 207 18.64 4.15 -2.31
C LYS A 207 19.73 3.87 -3.35
N ALA A 208 20.92 3.45 -2.91
CA ALA A 208 22.04 3.10 -3.79
C ALA A 208 21.74 1.86 -4.65
N ASP A 209 21.02 0.85 -4.12
CA ASP A 209 20.56 -0.32 -4.88
C ASP A 209 19.56 0.07 -5.99
N GLY A 210 18.84 1.17 -5.82
CA GLY A 210 17.82 1.62 -6.74
C GLY A 210 16.66 0.63 -6.85
N TYR A 211 16.56 -0.01 -8.05
CA TYR A 211 15.53 -1.01 -8.35
C TYR A 211 16.14 -2.33 -8.87
N ARG A 212 17.44 -2.51 -8.70
CA ARG A 212 18.15 -3.73 -9.12
C ARG A 212 17.89 -4.86 -8.12
N PRO A 213 17.62 -6.09 -8.58
CA PRO A 213 17.53 -7.25 -7.69
C PRO A 213 18.90 -7.56 -7.05
N PRO A 214 18.90 -8.21 -5.87
CA PRO A 214 17.77 -8.70 -5.11
C PRO A 214 17.08 -7.62 -4.27
N ALA A 215 15.92 -7.96 -3.65
CA ALA A 215 15.39 -7.27 -2.49
C ALA A 215 15.81 -8.06 -1.24
N TYR A 216 16.26 -7.37 -0.22
CA TYR A 216 16.79 -7.96 1.02
C TYR A 216 15.68 -8.12 2.07
N TRP A 217 14.79 -9.08 1.85
CA TRP A 217 13.60 -9.30 2.72
C TRP A 217 13.97 -9.70 4.14
N GLU A 218 15.12 -10.35 4.35
CA GLU A 218 15.71 -10.68 5.66
C GLU A 218 15.94 -9.42 6.52
N ARG A 219 16.30 -8.29 5.88
CA ARG A 219 16.46 -7.01 6.59
C ARG A 219 15.13 -6.43 7.07
N VAL A 220 14.04 -6.78 6.38
CA VAL A 220 12.69 -6.41 6.84
C VAL A 220 12.31 -7.21 8.07
N ALA A 221 12.73 -8.49 8.17
CA ALA A 221 12.57 -9.31 9.36
C ALA A 221 13.34 -8.72 10.56
N ASP A 222 14.58 -8.30 10.37
CA ASP A 222 15.38 -7.65 11.40
C ASP A 222 14.66 -6.41 11.96
N ILE A 223 14.12 -5.56 11.07
CA ILE A 223 13.34 -4.38 11.45
C ILE A 223 12.05 -4.79 12.20
N GLY A 224 11.31 -5.78 11.67
CA GLY A 224 10.07 -6.26 12.30
C GLY A 224 10.28 -6.80 13.70
N ALA A 225 11.44 -7.44 13.97
CA ALA A 225 11.80 -7.90 15.30
C ALA A 225 12.23 -6.77 16.26
N ALA A 226 12.66 -5.63 15.73
CA ALA A 226 13.20 -4.52 16.49
C ALA A 226 12.18 -3.44 16.88
N VAL A 227 11.00 -3.40 16.21
CA VAL A 227 9.98 -2.36 16.45
C VAL A 227 8.65 -2.97 16.90
N SER A 228 7.84 -2.19 17.62
CA SER A 228 6.55 -2.64 18.16
C SER A 228 5.34 -2.36 17.25
N ILE A 229 5.54 -1.63 16.16
CA ILE A 229 4.48 -1.31 15.20
C ILE A 229 4.47 -2.31 14.03
N PRO A 230 3.32 -2.51 13.35
CA PRO A 230 3.25 -3.34 12.16
C PRO A 230 4.26 -2.91 11.08
N VAL A 231 5.01 -3.87 10.54
CA VAL A 231 5.95 -3.65 9.44
C VAL A 231 5.43 -4.32 8.18
N VAL A 232 5.33 -3.57 7.10
CA VAL A 232 4.87 -4.02 5.79
C VAL A 232 6.06 -4.24 4.87
N ALA A 233 6.21 -5.44 4.31
CA ALA A 233 7.29 -5.75 3.37
C ALA A 233 6.98 -5.21 1.96
N ASN A 234 7.97 -4.57 1.34
CA ASN A 234 7.85 -4.03 -0.02
C ASN A 234 9.12 -4.30 -0.83
N GLY A 235 8.94 -4.63 -2.09
CA GLY A 235 10.01 -4.77 -3.08
C GLY A 235 10.11 -6.17 -3.69
N GLU A 236 10.30 -6.21 -5.00
CA GLU A 236 10.57 -7.39 -5.83
C GLU A 236 9.50 -8.50 -5.80
N VAL A 237 8.25 -8.16 -5.52
CA VAL A 237 7.12 -9.08 -5.63
C VAL A 237 6.49 -8.93 -7.01
N TRP A 238 6.68 -9.91 -7.88
CA TRP A 238 6.20 -9.96 -9.28
C TRP A 238 5.25 -11.12 -9.54
N THR A 239 5.27 -12.15 -8.69
CA THR A 239 4.50 -13.37 -8.79
C THR A 239 3.91 -13.73 -7.42
N VAL A 240 2.99 -14.70 -7.42
CA VAL A 240 2.48 -15.29 -6.17
C VAL A 240 3.61 -15.94 -5.38
N ASP A 241 4.52 -16.67 -6.06
CA ASP A 241 5.68 -17.31 -5.41
C ASP A 241 6.59 -16.28 -4.73
N ASP A 242 6.80 -15.11 -5.36
CA ASP A 242 7.55 -14.02 -4.72
C ASP A 242 6.83 -13.51 -3.46
N ALA A 243 5.51 -13.40 -3.50
CA ALA A 243 4.72 -12.96 -2.36
C ALA A 243 4.84 -13.93 -1.19
N LEU A 244 4.73 -15.23 -1.46
CA LEU A 244 4.90 -16.28 -0.43
C LEU A 244 6.30 -16.28 0.15
N ARG A 245 7.34 -16.21 -0.69
CA ARG A 245 8.74 -16.12 -0.24
C ARG A 245 9.00 -14.84 0.54
N CYS A 246 8.48 -13.70 0.08
CA CYS A 246 8.64 -12.43 0.78
C CYS A 246 8.07 -12.51 2.19
N ARG A 247 6.86 -13.06 2.36
CA ARG A 247 6.25 -13.27 3.67
C ARG A 247 7.07 -14.22 4.54
N ALA A 248 7.50 -15.35 3.98
CA ALA A 248 8.29 -16.35 4.70
C ALA A 248 9.63 -15.80 5.22
N VAL A 249 10.33 -15.02 4.38
CA VAL A 249 11.66 -14.47 4.70
C VAL A 249 11.55 -13.23 5.59
N SER A 250 10.60 -12.33 5.31
CA SER A 250 10.44 -11.09 6.08
C SER A 250 9.70 -11.26 7.40
N GLY A 251 8.99 -12.38 7.60
CA GLY A 251 8.08 -12.57 8.73
C GLY A 251 6.83 -11.68 8.68
N SER A 252 6.69 -10.82 7.68
CA SER A 252 5.54 -9.93 7.54
C SER A 252 4.43 -10.58 6.73
N HIS A 253 3.24 -10.67 7.30
CA HIS A 253 2.03 -11.07 6.55
C HIS A 253 1.50 -9.97 5.64
N MET A 254 1.92 -8.72 5.86
CA MET A 254 1.49 -7.54 5.11
C MET A 254 2.45 -7.26 3.96
N LEU A 255 1.93 -7.07 2.76
CA LEU A 255 2.71 -6.78 1.56
C LEU A 255 2.30 -5.45 0.94
N MET A 256 3.28 -4.68 0.48
CA MET A 256 3.03 -3.55 -0.41
C MET A 256 3.56 -3.88 -1.80
N LEU A 257 2.65 -3.94 -2.78
CA LEU A 257 2.94 -4.28 -4.17
C LEU A 257 3.12 -3.00 -5.01
N GLY A 258 4.14 -3.01 -5.84
CA GLY A 258 4.43 -1.89 -6.75
C GLY A 258 4.30 -2.32 -8.21
N ARG A 259 5.43 -2.34 -8.94
CA ARG A 259 5.50 -2.63 -10.37
C ARG A 259 4.91 -4.00 -10.76
N GLY A 260 4.91 -4.97 -9.83
CA GLY A 260 4.23 -6.26 -10.04
C GLY A 260 2.76 -6.08 -10.38
N MET A 261 2.03 -5.24 -9.63
CA MET A 261 0.62 -4.92 -9.89
C MET A 261 0.39 -4.17 -11.21
N VAL A 262 1.33 -3.34 -11.64
CA VAL A 262 1.23 -2.63 -12.93
C VAL A 262 1.44 -3.59 -14.10
N THR A 263 2.31 -4.58 -13.90
CA THR A 263 2.63 -5.62 -14.89
C THR A 263 1.56 -6.71 -14.96
N ASP A 264 1.02 -7.08 -13.79
CA ASP A 264 -0.04 -8.07 -13.63
C ASP A 264 -1.12 -7.50 -12.69
N PRO A 265 -2.12 -6.81 -13.23
CA PRO A 265 -3.18 -6.19 -12.42
C PRO A 265 -3.97 -7.17 -11.56
N GLY A 266 -3.96 -8.47 -11.88
CA GLY A 266 -4.61 -9.52 -11.10
C GLY A 266 -3.74 -10.12 -9.99
N LEU A 267 -2.49 -9.68 -9.83
CA LEU A 267 -1.55 -10.27 -8.86
C LEU A 267 -2.10 -10.32 -7.44
N ALA A 268 -2.73 -9.26 -6.96
CA ALA A 268 -3.31 -9.24 -5.61
C ALA A 268 -4.45 -10.26 -5.45
N LEU A 269 -5.31 -10.43 -6.47
CA LEU A 269 -6.35 -11.47 -6.48
C LEU A 269 -5.75 -12.87 -6.45
N ALA A 270 -4.69 -13.12 -7.23
CA ALA A 270 -4.02 -14.41 -7.28
C ALA A 270 -3.36 -14.77 -5.93
N ILE A 271 -2.72 -13.79 -5.28
CA ILE A 271 -2.16 -13.96 -3.92
C ILE A 271 -3.28 -14.35 -2.94
N ARG A 272 -4.42 -13.64 -2.95
CA ARG A 272 -5.57 -13.93 -2.08
C ARG A 272 -6.21 -15.28 -2.36
N ALA A 273 -6.30 -15.66 -3.64
CA ALA A 273 -6.81 -16.99 -4.01
C ALA A 273 -5.92 -18.10 -3.44
N THR A 274 -4.61 -17.92 -3.50
CA THR A 274 -3.63 -18.86 -2.90
C THR A 274 -3.72 -18.86 -1.36
N ASP A 275 -3.88 -17.70 -0.74
CA ASP A 275 -4.11 -17.60 0.72
C ASP A 275 -5.41 -18.33 1.14
N ALA A 276 -6.39 -18.41 0.24
CA ALA A 276 -7.63 -19.17 0.42
C ALA A 276 -7.52 -20.66 0.03
N GLY A 277 -6.35 -21.14 -0.33
CA GLY A 277 -6.08 -22.55 -0.68
C GLY A 277 -6.26 -22.90 -2.16
N ALA A 278 -6.45 -21.93 -3.06
CA ALA A 278 -6.46 -22.20 -4.49
C ALA A 278 -5.05 -22.53 -5.00
N ALA A 279 -4.98 -23.41 -6.03
CA ALA A 279 -3.72 -23.71 -6.71
C ALA A 279 -3.15 -22.44 -7.38
N PRO A 280 -1.82 -22.22 -7.33
CA PRO A 280 -1.18 -21.11 -8.02
C PRO A 280 -1.45 -21.12 -9.51
N HIS A 281 -1.63 -19.93 -10.10
CA HIS A 281 -1.74 -19.80 -11.55
C HIS A 281 -0.45 -20.25 -12.26
N ALA A 282 -0.60 -20.73 -13.51
CA ALA A 282 0.54 -21.13 -14.35
C ALA A 282 1.52 -19.96 -14.52
N GLN A 283 2.81 -20.25 -14.37
CA GLN A 283 3.86 -19.23 -14.54
C GLN A 283 3.84 -18.67 -15.97
N GLY A 284 4.08 -17.35 -16.08
CA GLY A 284 4.23 -16.67 -17.36
C GLY A 284 2.95 -16.06 -17.95
N GLN A 285 1.78 -16.35 -17.40
CA GLN A 285 0.51 -15.70 -17.79
C GLN A 285 0.06 -14.67 -16.76
N GLY A 286 -0.73 -13.67 -17.20
CA GLY A 286 -1.38 -12.72 -16.29
C GLY A 286 -2.41 -13.41 -15.40
N SER A 287 -2.52 -12.95 -14.17
CA SER A 287 -3.41 -13.54 -13.14
C SER A 287 -4.90 -13.35 -13.44
N VAL A 288 -5.26 -12.41 -14.32
CA VAL A 288 -6.59 -12.26 -14.92
C VAL A 288 -6.50 -12.38 -16.45
N ALA A 289 -7.53 -12.93 -17.09
CA ALA A 289 -7.53 -13.06 -18.55
C ALA A 289 -7.54 -11.69 -19.24
N TRP A 290 -6.84 -11.55 -20.37
CA TRP A 290 -6.80 -10.32 -21.16
C TRP A 290 -8.19 -9.77 -21.49
N ARG A 291 -9.13 -10.64 -21.87
CA ARG A 291 -10.52 -10.25 -22.14
C ARG A 291 -11.21 -9.53 -20.97
N THR A 292 -10.81 -9.83 -19.74
CA THR A 292 -11.30 -9.17 -18.52
C THR A 292 -10.60 -7.83 -18.30
N LEU A 293 -9.32 -7.73 -18.66
CA LEU A 293 -8.50 -6.53 -18.49
C LEU A 293 -8.74 -5.51 -19.62
N LEU A 294 -9.04 -5.97 -20.83
CA LEU A 294 -9.16 -5.10 -22.01
C LEU A 294 -10.18 -3.96 -21.85
N PRO A 295 -11.39 -4.17 -21.30
CA PRO A 295 -12.30 -3.05 -21.02
C PRO A 295 -11.71 -2.00 -20.05
N LEU A 296 -10.89 -2.44 -19.07
CA LEU A 296 -10.21 -1.54 -18.15
C LEU A 296 -9.09 -0.73 -18.82
N VAL A 297 -8.47 -1.26 -19.88
CA VAL A 297 -7.55 -0.49 -20.75
C VAL A 297 -8.32 0.64 -21.46
N GLY A 298 -9.55 0.39 -21.88
CA GLY A 298 -10.46 1.40 -22.41
C GLY A 298 -10.81 2.46 -21.39
N ASP A 299 -11.26 2.05 -20.20
CA ASP A 299 -11.56 2.96 -19.09
C ASP A 299 -10.34 3.82 -18.72
N PHE A 300 -9.14 3.19 -18.65
CA PHE A 300 -7.88 3.90 -18.44
C PHE A 300 -7.67 5.00 -19.49
N TRP A 301 -7.86 4.66 -20.77
CA TRP A 301 -7.72 5.65 -21.85
C TRP A 301 -8.71 6.79 -21.71
N GLN A 302 -9.98 6.52 -21.41
CA GLN A 302 -11.00 7.56 -21.20
C GLN A 302 -10.62 8.49 -20.04
N LEU A 303 -10.14 7.94 -18.92
CA LEU A 303 -9.67 8.76 -17.80
C LEU A 303 -8.44 9.59 -18.17
N VAL A 304 -7.46 8.99 -18.85
CA VAL A 304 -6.28 9.71 -19.37
C VAL A 304 -6.69 10.84 -20.30
N HIS A 305 -7.61 10.57 -21.24
CA HIS A 305 -8.08 11.56 -22.21
C HIS A 305 -8.81 12.72 -21.54
N SER A 306 -9.60 12.46 -20.51
CA SER A 306 -10.39 13.49 -19.80
C SER A 306 -9.57 14.30 -18.78
N ARG A 307 -8.42 13.77 -18.31
CA ARG A 307 -7.70 14.35 -17.17
C ARG A 307 -6.32 14.91 -17.50
N LEU A 308 -5.70 14.45 -18.57
CA LEU A 308 -4.34 14.83 -18.93
C LEU A 308 -4.31 15.74 -20.17
N GLU A 309 -3.28 16.59 -20.20
CA GLU A 309 -2.97 17.39 -21.38
C GLU A 309 -2.71 16.49 -22.62
N PRO A 310 -3.18 16.86 -23.83
CA PRO A 310 -3.08 16.03 -25.04
C PRO A 310 -1.69 15.48 -25.31
N ARG A 311 -0.63 16.28 -25.07
CA ARG A 311 0.76 15.85 -25.26
C ARG A 311 1.21 14.67 -24.38
N ALA A 312 0.55 14.46 -23.24
CA ALA A 312 0.90 13.40 -22.29
C ALA A 312 0.07 12.12 -22.50
N GLN A 313 -1.10 12.21 -23.14
CA GLN A 313 -2.09 11.14 -23.22
C GLN A 313 -1.53 9.86 -23.86
N ALA A 314 -0.99 9.96 -25.07
CA ALA A 314 -0.43 8.81 -25.79
C ALA A 314 0.70 8.13 -25.00
N GLY A 315 1.55 8.91 -24.34
CA GLY A 315 2.64 8.45 -23.49
C GLY A 315 2.16 7.59 -22.31
N ARG A 316 1.03 7.98 -21.69
CA ARG A 316 0.48 7.28 -20.53
C ARG A 316 -0.04 5.88 -20.88
N LEU A 317 -0.77 5.74 -21.98
CA LEU A 317 -1.24 4.42 -22.43
C LEU A 317 -0.05 3.51 -22.80
N LYS A 318 0.90 4.04 -23.58
CA LYS A 318 2.12 3.30 -23.96
C LYS A 318 2.94 2.88 -22.74
N GLN A 319 3.02 3.72 -21.71
CA GLN A 319 3.71 3.39 -20.47
C GLN A 319 3.09 2.18 -19.80
N TRP A 320 1.76 2.14 -19.65
CA TRP A 320 1.10 0.98 -19.04
C TRP A 320 1.19 -0.27 -19.91
N LEU A 321 0.93 -0.17 -21.21
CA LEU A 321 1.10 -1.29 -22.15
C LEU A 321 2.52 -1.89 -22.09
N ASN A 322 3.56 -1.06 -21.92
CA ASN A 322 4.95 -1.52 -21.79
C ASN A 322 5.19 -2.34 -20.50
N PHE A 323 4.39 -2.17 -19.44
CA PHE A 323 4.39 -3.06 -18.27
C PHE A 323 3.59 -4.32 -18.54
N LEU A 324 2.36 -4.20 -19.06
CA LEU A 324 1.45 -5.32 -19.33
C LEU A 324 2.03 -6.33 -20.30
N ARG A 325 2.77 -5.91 -21.33
CA ARG A 325 3.40 -6.79 -22.33
C ARG A 325 4.32 -7.86 -21.76
N ARG A 326 4.75 -7.72 -20.51
CA ARG A 326 5.57 -8.73 -19.82
C ARG A 326 4.75 -9.96 -19.41
N ARG A 327 3.43 -9.87 -19.41
CA ARG A 327 2.50 -10.93 -19.00
C ARG A 327 1.43 -11.25 -20.04
N TYR A 328 1.13 -10.30 -20.92
CA TYR A 328 0.04 -10.41 -21.90
C TYR A 328 0.58 -10.24 -23.32
N PRO A 329 0.58 -11.31 -24.15
CA PRO A 329 0.97 -11.22 -25.56
C PRO A 329 0.12 -10.21 -26.35
N GLU A 330 -1.15 -10.06 -26.00
CA GLU A 330 -2.04 -9.08 -26.63
C GLU A 330 -1.61 -7.63 -26.32
N ALA A 331 -1.10 -7.38 -25.11
CA ALA A 331 -0.53 -6.08 -24.75
C ALA A 331 0.79 -5.82 -25.50
N GLU A 332 1.59 -6.86 -25.81
CA GLU A 332 2.75 -6.74 -26.71
C GLU A 332 2.32 -6.28 -28.10
N ALA A 333 1.30 -6.91 -28.69
CA ALA A 333 0.77 -6.51 -29.99
C ALA A 333 0.26 -5.06 -29.98
N ALA A 334 -0.50 -4.67 -28.95
CA ALA A 334 -0.98 -3.32 -28.74
C ALA A 334 0.18 -2.29 -28.59
N TYR A 335 1.18 -2.64 -27.78
CA TYR A 335 2.35 -1.79 -27.60
C TYR A 335 3.13 -1.60 -28.89
N MET A 336 3.36 -2.65 -29.65
CA MET A 336 4.07 -2.58 -30.93
C MET A 336 3.32 -1.73 -31.96
N ALA A 337 1.99 -1.77 -31.97
CA ALA A 337 1.16 -0.93 -32.84
C ALA A 337 1.23 0.57 -32.44
N LEU A 338 1.35 0.87 -31.14
CA LEU A 338 1.24 2.23 -30.64
C LEU A 338 2.58 2.89 -30.25
N ARG A 339 3.69 2.16 -30.12
CA ARG A 339 4.94 2.67 -29.51
C ARG A 339 5.49 3.93 -30.16
N THR A 340 5.29 4.12 -31.45
CA THR A 340 5.74 5.28 -32.21
C THR A 340 4.65 6.36 -32.39
N VAL A 341 3.40 6.06 -32.01
CA VAL A 341 2.26 6.96 -32.17
C VAL A 341 2.25 7.98 -31.04
N ASN A 342 2.24 9.27 -31.38
CA ASN A 342 2.18 10.38 -30.39
C ASN A 342 0.88 11.18 -30.49
N ASP A 343 0.14 11.07 -31.61
CA ASP A 343 -1.15 11.74 -31.77
C ASP A 343 -2.24 11.00 -30.95
N PRO A 344 -2.85 11.67 -29.95
CA PRO A 344 -3.90 11.09 -29.14
C PRO A 344 -5.16 10.71 -29.95
N LYS A 345 -5.42 11.34 -31.08
CA LYS A 345 -6.56 10.97 -31.96
C LYS A 345 -6.35 9.60 -32.60
N VAL A 346 -5.13 9.30 -33.03
CA VAL A 346 -4.77 7.99 -33.58
C VAL A 346 -4.85 6.91 -32.51
N VAL A 347 -4.40 7.21 -31.27
CA VAL A 347 -4.54 6.30 -30.14
C VAL A 347 -6.02 6.07 -29.82
N ALA A 348 -6.85 7.11 -29.80
CA ALA A 348 -8.29 7.00 -29.56
C ALA A 348 -8.98 6.11 -30.62
N ALA A 349 -8.63 6.29 -31.91
CA ALA A 349 -9.15 5.45 -32.98
C ALA A 349 -8.73 3.97 -32.82
N TRP A 350 -7.49 3.73 -32.41
CA TRP A 350 -7.02 2.38 -32.12
C TRP A 350 -7.81 1.75 -30.95
N VAL A 351 -8.01 2.50 -29.85
CA VAL A 351 -8.80 2.04 -28.70
C VAL A 351 -10.23 1.71 -29.12
N ALA A 352 -10.90 2.60 -29.88
CA ALA A 352 -12.25 2.38 -30.35
C ALA A 352 -12.38 1.11 -31.23
N ALA A 353 -11.34 0.79 -32.02
CA ALA A 353 -11.35 -0.38 -32.90
C ALA A 353 -11.01 -1.72 -32.18
N ASN A 354 -10.32 -1.68 -31.04
CA ASN A 354 -9.75 -2.87 -30.40
C ASN A 354 -10.31 -3.16 -29.00
N VAL A 355 -10.97 -2.18 -28.37
CA VAL A 355 -11.55 -2.33 -27.04
C VAL A 355 -13.07 -2.35 -27.16
N PRO A 356 -13.75 -3.41 -26.70
CA PRO A 356 -15.20 -3.47 -26.76
C PRO A 356 -15.84 -2.37 -25.91
N GLU A 357 -16.90 -1.77 -26.40
CA GLU A 357 -17.79 -0.93 -25.59
C GLU A 357 -18.43 -1.76 -24.48
N ARG A 358 -18.58 -1.18 -23.30
CA ARG A 358 -19.28 -1.82 -22.18
C ARG A 358 -20.77 -1.66 -22.27
#